data_e9686e6c53bf1c1c433a9a8137e52df2
#
_entry.id   e9686e6c53bf1c1c433a9a8137e52df2
#
_cell.length_a   1.000
_cell.length_b   1.000
_cell.length_c   1.000
_cell.angle_alpha   90.00
_cell.angle_beta   90.00
_cell.angle_gamma   90.00
#
_symmetry.space_group_name_H-M   'P 1'
#
loop_
_entity.id
_entity.type
_entity.pdbx_description
1 polymer ?
#
loop_
_entity_poly.entity_id
_entity_poly.type
_entity_poly.pdbx_seq_one_letter_code
_entity_poly.pdbx_strand_id
1 'polypeptide(L)'
;SGNPVVMAAGMATLNILKANQDIYEHINKLGEKLQNGIEEIAREKNVKLTVNRVGGMMTVFFTDRNPVRSYDDAKSCDLEMFKKYFLHMNKNGFNIPQSQFESMFLSAVHTEEHIDKFLEIFKRFQP
;
A
#
# COMPACT_ATOMS: atom_id res chain seq x y z
N SER A 1 -6.35 -27.90 8.14
CA SER A 1 -6.35 -27.63 6.70
C SER A 1 -7.09 -28.73 5.96
N GLY A 2 -7.62 -28.45 4.77
CA GLY A 2 -8.43 -29.41 4.03
C GLY A 2 -9.94 -29.33 4.31
N ASN A 3 -10.41 -28.28 5.00
CA ASN A 3 -11.85 -28.03 5.15
C ASN A 3 -12.50 -27.89 3.76
N PRO A 4 -13.54 -28.70 3.42
CA PRO A 4 -14.14 -28.71 2.09
C PRO A 4 -14.67 -27.34 1.64
N VAL A 5 -15.25 -26.54 2.55
CA VAL A 5 -15.77 -25.20 2.25
C VAL A 5 -14.62 -24.25 1.88
N VAL A 6 -13.54 -24.28 2.64
CA VAL A 6 -12.34 -23.46 2.37
C VAL A 6 -11.71 -23.86 1.04
N MET A 7 -11.64 -25.15 0.74
CA MET A 7 -11.10 -25.65 -0.54
C MET A 7 -11.99 -25.21 -1.70
N ALA A 8 -13.29 -25.30 -1.58
CA ALA A 8 -14.24 -24.84 -2.61
C ALA A 8 -14.15 -23.32 -2.84
N ALA A 9 -14.09 -22.53 -1.78
CA ALA A 9 -13.90 -21.07 -1.87
C ALA A 9 -12.55 -20.70 -2.52
N GLY A 10 -11.48 -21.38 -2.14
CA GLY A 10 -10.17 -21.19 -2.75
C GLY A 10 -10.16 -21.50 -4.25
N MET A 11 -10.76 -22.63 -4.65
CA MET A 11 -10.91 -22.99 -6.05
C MET A 11 -11.74 -21.98 -6.84
N ALA A 12 -12.85 -21.49 -6.28
CA ALA A 12 -13.67 -20.45 -6.90
C ALA A 12 -12.87 -19.17 -7.13
N THR A 13 -12.13 -18.70 -6.12
CA THR A 13 -11.26 -17.51 -6.21
C THR A 13 -10.19 -17.67 -7.29
N LEU A 14 -9.47 -18.80 -7.31
CA LEU A 14 -8.44 -19.07 -8.29
C LEU A 14 -9.00 -19.15 -9.72
N ASN A 15 -10.19 -19.72 -9.91
CA ASN A 15 -10.85 -19.77 -11.20
C ASN A 15 -11.25 -18.38 -11.70
N ILE A 16 -11.74 -17.49 -10.82
CA ILE A 16 -12.04 -16.10 -11.16
C ILE A 16 -10.76 -15.37 -11.60
N LEU A 17 -9.69 -15.48 -10.82
CA LEU A 17 -8.42 -14.83 -11.14
C LEU A 17 -7.80 -15.37 -12.45
N LYS A 18 -7.91 -16.68 -12.69
CA LYS A 18 -7.42 -17.30 -13.93
C LYS A 18 -8.20 -16.84 -15.16
N ALA A 19 -9.51 -16.64 -15.03
CA ALA A 19 -10.38 -16.20 -16.12
C ALA A 19 -10.28 -14.69 -16.42
N ASN A 20 -9.80 -13.89 -15.46
CA ASN A 20 -9.77 -12.42 -15.53
C ASN A 20 -8.36 -11.88 -15.25
N GLN A 21 -7.44 -12.08 -16.19
CA GLN A 21 -6.04 -11.65 -16.05
C GLN A 21 -5.88 -10.12 -16.00
N ASP A 22 -6.83 -9.37 -16.56
CA ASP A 22 -6.93 -7.91 -16.50
C ASP A 22 -7.02 -7.37 -15.04
N ILE A 23 -7.47 -8.18 -14.09
CA ILE A 23 -7.45 -7.84 -12.66
C ILE A 23 -6.03 -7.49 -12.19
N TYR A 24 -5.04 -8.26 -12.61
CA TYR A 24 -3.65 -8.04 -12.22
C TYR A 24 -3.07 -6.77 -12.85
N GLU A 25 -3.40 -6.51 -14.11
CA GLU A 25 -2.99 -5.29 -14.81
C GLU A 25 -3.62 -4.05 -14.15
N HIS A 26 -4.91 -4.11 -13.84
CA HIS A 26 -5.63 -3.05 -13.14
C HIS A 26 -5.01 -2.74 -11.78
N ILE A 27 -4.80 -3.76 -10.94
CA ILE A 27 -4.21 -3.60 -9.61
C ILE A 27 -2.78 -3.04 -9.70
N ASN A 28 -1.98 -3.53 -10.65
CA ASN A 28 -0.62 -3.05 -10.84
C ASN A 28 -0.60 -1.57 -11.26
N LYS A 29 -1.48 -1.17 -12.19
CA LYS A 29 -1.61 0.23 -12.65
C LYS A 29 -2.01 1.16 -11.50
N LEU A 30 -2.97 0.76 -10.67
CA LEU A 30 -3.36 1.52 -9.48
C LEU A 30 -2.22 1.61 -8.47
N GLY A 31 -1.48 0.52 -8.25
CA GLY A 31 -0.32 0.47 -7.37
C GLY A 31 0.79 1.42 -7.84
N GLU A 32 1.07 1.44 -9.14
CA GLU A 32 2.06 2.35 -9.73
C GLU A 32 1.64 3.82 -9.57
N LYS A 33 0.38 4.14 -9.86
CA LYS A 33 -0.16 5.50 -9.66
C LYS A 33 -0.03 5.93 -8.19
N LEU A 34 -0.37 5.05 -7.26
CA LEU A 34 -0.29 5.34 -5.83
C LEU A 34 1.16 5.55 -5.37
N GLN A 35 2.07 4.66 -5.75
CA GLN A 35 3.50 4.79 -5.43
C GLN A 35 4.07 6.11 -5.94
N ASN A 36 3.90 6.38 -7.24
CA ASN A 36 4.42 7.59 -7.87
C ASN A 36 3.88 8.85 -7.20
N GLY A 37 2.58 8.88 -6.89
CA GLY A 37 1.95 10.01 -6.22
C GLY A 37 2.47 10.23 -4.79
N ILE A 38 2.66 9.17 -4.01
CA ILE A 38 3.24 9.25 -2.66
C ILE A 38 4.68 9.78 -2.73
N GLU A 39 5.50 9.24 -3.63
CA GLU A 39 6.91 9.63 -3.77
C GLU A 39 7.05 11.08 -4.27
N GLU A 40 6.17 11.54 -5.18
CA GLU A 40 6.12 12.92 -5.66
C GLU A 40 5.77 13.89 -4.53
N ILE A 41 4.69 13.62 -3.80
CA ILE A 41 4.27 14.44 -2.66
C ILE A 41 5.35 14.50 -1.57
N ALA A 42 5.98 13.38 -1.27
CA ALA A 42 7.08 13.33 -0.30
C ALA A 42 8.27 14.19 -0.74
N ARG A 43 8.61 14.18 -2.03
CA ARG A 43 9.67 15.00 -2.61
C ARG A 43 9.33 16.49 -2.54
N GLU A 44 8.10 16.87 -2.92
CA GLU A 44 7.63 18.26 -2.82
C GLU A 44 7.70 18.81 -1.39
N LYS A 45 7.42 17.96 -0.40
CA LYS A 45 7.42 18.30 1.03
C LYS A 45 8.79 18.11 1.71
N ASN A 46 9.79 17.65 0.98
CA ASN A 46 11.10 17.28 1.51
C ASN A 46 11.02 16.25 2.66
N VAL A 47 10.11 15.30 2.53
CA VAL A 47 9.95 14.18 3.47
C VAL A 47 10.75 12.99 2.97
N LYS A 48 11.62 12.45 3.82
CA LYS A 48 12.39 11.23 3.52
C LYS A 48 11.46 10.03 3.60
N LEU A 49 11.19 9.44 2.44
CA LEU A 49 10.24 8.34 2.31
C LEU A 49 10.66 7.41 1.17
N THR A 50 10.42 6.13 1.36
CA THR A 50 10.59 5.07 0.36
C THR A 50 9.35 4.20 0.31
N VAL A 51 8.90 3.85 -0.88
CA VAL A 51 7.81 2.88 -1.09
C VAL A 51 8.39 1.60 -1.68
N ASN A 52 8.27 0.51 -0.93
CA ASN A 52 8.50 -0.82 -1.50
C ASN A 52 7.18 -1.34 -2.07
N ARG A 53 7.18 -1.77 -3.35
CA ARG A 53 5.97 -2.25 -4.04
C ARG A 53 6.23 -3.45 -4.94
N VAL A 54 5.27 -4.37 -4.93
CA VAL A 54 5.12 -5.44 -5.92
C VAL A 54 3.65 -5.55 -6.30
N GLY A 55 3.30 -5.19 -7.54
CA GLY A 55 1.90 -5.18 -7.98
C GLY A 55 1.04 -4.24 -7.14
N GLY A 56 0.00 -4.77 -6.51
CA GLY A 56 -0.87 -4.03 -5.59
C GLY A 56 -0.48 -4.11 -4.11
N MET A 57 0.62 -4.77 -3.79
CA MET A 57 1.14 -4.87 -2.44
C MET A 57 2.22 -3.81 -2.23
N MET A 58 2.12 -2.99 -1.19
CA MET A 58 3.10 -1.96 -0.91
C MET A 58 3.23 -1.61 0.57
N THR A 59 4.40 -1.08 0.93
CA THR A 59 4.66 -0.53 2.25
C THR A 59 5.38 0.81 2.11
N VAL A 60 4.93 1.80 2.89
CA VAL A 60 5.56 3.11 3.01
C VAL A 60 6.52 3.09 4.20
N PHE A 61 7.77 3.45 3.97
CA PHE A 61 8.80 3.58 4.99
C PHE A 61 9.30 5.02 5.07
N PHE A 62 9.33 5.59 6.24
CA PHE A 62 9.92 6.91 6.47
C PHE A 62 11.42 6.77 6.74
N THR A 63 12.19 6.89 5.66
CA THR A 63 13.64 6.66 5.65
C THR A 63 14.26 7.25 4.39
N ASP A 64 15.58 7.48 4.40
CA ASP A 64 16.38 7.81 3.22
C ASP A 64 16.98 6.58 2.50
N ARG A 65 16.76 5.37 3.05
CA ARG A 65 17.16 4.11 2.40
C ARG A 65 16.24 3.79 1.24
N ASN A 66 16.80 3.37 0.11
CA ASN A 66 16.03 2.96 -1.06
C ASN A 66 16.76 1.83 -1.82
N PRO A 67 16.16 0.64 -1.91
CA PRO A 67 14.97 0.17 -1.18
C PRO A 67 15.28 -0.30 0.25
N VAL A 68 14.24 -0.51 1.06
CA VAL A 68 14.33 -1.23 2.34
C VAL A 68 14.35 -2.74 2.04
N ARG A 69 15.43 -3.44 2.40
CA ARG A 69 15.68 -4.83 1.96
C ARG A 69 15.61 -5.88 3.06
N SER A 70 15.74 -5.46 4.30
CA SER A 70 15.81 -6.39 5.44
C SER A 70 14.94 -5.91 6.60
N TYR A 71 14.72 -6.81 7.55
CA TYR A 71 14.05 -6.47 8.80
C TYR A 71 14.81 -5.38 9.58
N ASP A 72 16.14 -5.44 9.59
CA ASP A 72 16.97 -4.44 10.28
C ASP A 72 16.88 -3.07 9.58
N ASP A 73 16.81 -3.02 8.26
CA ASP A 73 16.53 -1.78 7.54
C ASP A 73 15.16 -1.21 7.94
N ALA A 74 14.11 -2.04 7.96
CA ALA A 74 12.78 -1.62 8.35
C ALA A 74 12.74 -1.12 9.80
N LYS A 75 13.43 -1.79 10.72
CA LYS A 75 13.54 -1.33 12.12
C LYS A 75 14.24 0.02 12.29
N SER A 76 15.13 0.36 11.37
CA SER A 76 15.86 1.63 11.41
C SER A 76 15.06 2.83 10.87
N CYS A 77 13.86 2.59 10.31
CA CYS A 77 12.98 3.63 9.81
C CYS A 77 12.33 4.43 10.94
N ASP A 78 11.81 5.63 10.62
CA ASP A 78 11.14 6.50 11.58
C ASP A 78 9.73 5.99 11.91
N LEU A 79 9.62 5.24 13.01
CA LEU A 79 8.36 4.68 13.50
C LEU A 79 7.40 5.73 14.03
N GLU A 80 7.89 6.83 14.60
CA GLU A 80 7.05 7.91 15.09
C GLU A 80 6.40 8.66 13.92
N MET A 81 7.13 8.84 12.83
CA MET A 81 6.58 9.40 11.60
C MET A 81 5.52 8.47 11.00
N PHE A 82 5.78 7.17 10.97
CA PHE A 82 4.78 6.18 10.52
C PHE A 82 3.51 6.24 11.36
N LYS A 83 3.62 6.34 12.67
CA LYS A 83 2.47 6.47 13.59
C LYS A 83 1.64 7.73 13.28
N LYS A 84 2.28 8.87 13.06
CA LYS A 84 1.59 10.11 12.67
C LYS A 84 0.87 9.94 11.33
N TYR A 85 1.53 9.32 10.34
CA TYR A 85 0.95 9.00 9.04
C TYR A 85 -0.27 8.09 9.18
N PHE A 86 -0.16 7.00 9.93
CA PHE A 86 -1.28 6.09 10.20
C PHE A 86 -2.48 6.83 10.81
N LEU A 87 -2.24 7.60 11.86
CA LEU A 87 -3.32 8.35 12.54
C LEU A 87 -3.97 9.37 11.61
N HIS A 88 -3.17 10.07 10.79
CA HIS A 88 -3.69 11.02 9.81
C HIS A 88 -4.58 10.33 8.76
N MET A 89 -4.13 9.23 8.17
CA MET A 89 -4.89 8.51 7.16
C MET A 89 -6.16 7.90 7.74
N ASN A 90 -6.07 7.27 8.92
CA ASN A 90 -7.20 6.65 9.60
C ASN A 90 -8.28 7.69 9.97
N LYS A 91 -7.89 8.83 10.52
CA LYS A 91 -8.81 9.94 10.85
C LYS A 91 -9.54 10.49 9.62
N ASN A 92 -8.95 10.38 8.43
CA ASN A 92 -9.54 10.82 7.18
C ASN A 92 -10.23 9.69 6.38
N GLY A 93 -10.51 8.55 7.02
CA GLY A 93 -11.32 7.47 6.48
C GLY A 93 -10.56 6.40 5.69
N PHE A 94 -9.23 6.39 5.73
CA PHE A 94 -8.41 5.34 5.15
C PHE A 94 -7.90 4.39 6.22
N ASN A 95 -8.41 3.15 6.21
CA ASN A 95 -7.94 2.08 7.09
C ASN A 95 -6.71 1.41 6.47
N ILE A 96 -5.53 1.91 6.83
CA ILE A 96 -4.24 1.34 6.43
C ILE A 96 -3.69 0.45 7.56
N PRO A 97 -2.70 -0.42 7.29
CA PRO A 97 -2.04 -1.22 8.33
C PRO A 97 -1.50 -0.35 9.47
N GLN A 98 -1.65 -0.83 10.71
CA GLN A 98 -1.20 -0.14 11.92
C GLN A 98 0.31 -0.17 12.12
N SER A 99 0.99 -1.00 11.35
CA SER A 99 2.43 -1.23 11.47
C SER A 99 3.09 -1.16 10.10
N GLN A 100 4.27 -0.52 10.03
CA GLN A 100 5.10 -0.54 8.82
C GLN A 100 5.64 -1.94 8.46
N PHE A 101 5.51 -2.91 9.35
CA PHE A 101 5.87 -4.31 9.09
C PHE A 101 4.73 -5.09 8.41
N GLU A 102 3.62 -4.44 8.14
CA GLU A 102 2.48 -4.97 7.39
C GLU A 102 2.31 -4.20 6.08
N SER A 103 2.00 -4.93 5.01
CA SER A 103 1.79 -4.31 3.70
C SER A 103 0.34 -3.88 3.49
N MET A 104 0.15 -2.78 2.79
CA MET A 104 -1.14 -2.42 2.19
C MET A 104 -1.39 -3.25 0.95
N PHE A 105 -2.66 -3.56 0.68
CA PHE A 105 -3.08 -4.30 -0.49
C PHE A 105 -4.18 -3.56 -1.26
N LEU A 106 -3.99 -3.45 -2.56
CA LEU A 106 -5.05 -3.07 -3.48
C LEU A 106 -5.79 -4.31 -3.97
N SER A 107 -7.05 -4.15 -4.31
CA SER A 107 -7.91 -5.20 -4.86
C SER A 107 -8.59 -4.75 -6.15
N ALA A 108 -9.25 -5.67 -6.85
CA ALA A 108 -9.94 -5.40 -8.09
C ALA A 108 -11.08 -4.36 -7.99
N VAL A 109 -11.60 -4.13 -6.78
CA VAL A 109 -12.69 -3.14 -6.56
C VAL A 109 -12.18 -1.74 -6.27
N HIS A 110 -10.88 -1.54 -6.07
CA HIS A 110 -10.32 -0.20 -5.98
C HIS A 110 -10.34 0.49 -7.34
N THR A 111 -10.56 1.79 -7.33
CA THR A 111 -10.64 2.62 -8.54
C THR A 111 -9.57 3.72 -8.50
N GLU A 112 -9.37 4.39 -9.64
CA GLU A 112 -8.49 5.57 -9.69
C GLU A 112 -8.96 6.68 -8.75
N GLU A 113 -10.27 6.86 -8.59
CA GLU A 113 -10.85 7.84 -7.66
C GLU A 113 -10.43 7.57 -6.20
N HIS A 114 -10.39 6.29 -5.79
CA HIS A 114 -9.88 5.91 -4.45
C HIS A 114 -8.42 6.31 -4.28
N ILE A 115 -7.60 6.10 -5.33
CA ILE A 115 -6.19 6.48 -5.30
C ILE A 115 -6.02 7.99 -5.24
N ASP A 116 -6.77 8.73 -6.05
CA ASP A 116 -6.72 10.20 -6.07
C ASP A 116 -7.10 10.79 -4.71
N LYS A 117 -8.15 10.24 -4.09
CA LYS A 117 -8.57 10.65 -2.75
C LYS A 117 -7.53 10.32 -1.68
N PHE A 118 -6.88 9.16 -1.78
CA PHE A 118 -5.77 8.81 -0.89
C PHE A 118 -4.64 9.84 -1.00
N LEU A 119 -4.22 10.16 -2.22
CA LEU A 119 -3.15 11.11 -2.49
C LEU A 119 -3.51 12.53 -2.03
N GLU A 120 -4.75 12.97 -2.22
CA GLU A 120 -5.25 14.25 -1.71
C GLU A 120 -5.10 14.35 -0.18
N ILE A 121 -5.48 13.29 0.53
CA ILE A 121 -5.37 13.24 1.99
C ILE A 121 -3.91 13.13 2.42
N PHE A 122 -3.12 12.30 1.74
CA PHE A 122 -1.69 12.20 2.00
C PHE A 122 -0.96 13.54 1.79
N LYS A 123 -1.37 14.32 0.80
CA LYS A 123 -0.83 15.68 0.56
C LYS A 123 -1.08 16.64 1.74
N ARG A 124 -2.13 16.42 2.53
CA ARG A 124 -2.44 17.24 3.74
C ARG A 124 -1.67 16.78 4.98
N PHE A 125 -1.02 15.62 4.91
CA PHE A 125 -0.22 15.10 6.02
C PHE A 125 0.91 16.07 6.36
N GLN A 126 1.04 16.44 7.64
CA GLN A 126 2.12 17.27 8.17
C GLN A 126 3.03 16.38 9.01
N PRO A 127 4.29 16.21 8.64
CA PRO A 127 5.27 15.39 9.34
C PRO A 127 5.54 15.83 10.79
#